data_acc2b81a25fdd3c6440f70dd55500b9b
#
_entry.id   acc2b81a25fdd3c6440f70dd55500b9b
#
_cell.length_a   1.000
_cell.length_b   1.000
_cell.length_c   1.000
_cell.angle_alpha   90.00
_cell.angle_beta   90.00
_cell.angle_gamma   90.00
#
_symmetry.space_group_name_H-M   'P 1'
#
loop_
_entity.id
_entity.type
_entity.pdbx_description
1 polymer ?
#
loop_
_entity_poly.entity_id
_entity_poly.type
_entity_poly.pdbx_seq_one_letter_code
_entity_poly.pdbx_strand_id
1 'polypeptide(L)'
;MPQKTSKRFKKALEMVEPGKSYSVVEAAELLGKFPKAKFDESVEIAFKMTIDPRKTDQMIRGTVRLPNGSGKEVKVLVFAKDGEAANAAKEAGAEFVGFEEYIEKVTSGWTGFDVAVATPEAMAEVRKLGRVLGPRGLMPNPKTGTVTDDTAKAVKEVKAGRVEYKLDKGANIQVLAGKVSFTADQIAENANTIIDEIIKAKPSAAKGRYIENCVLSSTMSPVSYTHLTLPTKA
;
A
#
# COMPACT_ATOMS: atom_id res chain seq x y z
N MET A 1 -26.22 -15.27 15.84
CA MET A 1 -27.20 -14.95 14.79
C MET A 1 -26.47 -14.88 13.47
N PRO A 2 -26.94 -15.53 12.38
CA PRO A 2 -26.29 -15.39 11.09
C PRO A 2 -26.40 -13.96 10.62
N GLN A 3 -25.28 -13.33 10.29
CA GLN A 3 -25.27 -11.95 9.75
C GLN A 3 -26.08 -11.90 8.46
N LYS A 4 -27.04 -10.98 8.39
CA LYS A 4 -27.81 -10.71 7.17
C LYS A 4 -26.89 -10.15 6.10
N THR A 5 -26.38 -10.98 5.21
CA THR A 5 -25.59 -10.57 4.06
C THR A 5 -26.45 -9.85 3.02
N SER A 6 -25.91 -8.79 2.39
CA SER A 6 -26.60 -8.04 1.34
C SER A 6 -26.86 -8.92 0.11
N LYS A 7 -27.93 -8.61 -0.66
CA LYS A 7 -28.24 -9.32 -1.92
C LYS A 7 -27.05 -9.27 -2.91
N ARG A 8 -26.33 -8.14 -2.95
CA ARG A 8 -25.12 -7.96 -3.77
C ARG A 8 -24.02 -8.94 -3.38
N PHE A 9 -23.73 -9.04 -2.08
CA PHE A 9 -22.69 -9.93 -1.56
C PHE A 9 -23.02 -11.40 -1.80
N LYS A 10 -24.31 -11.81 -1.68
CA LYS A 10 -24.74 -13.18 -2.00
C LYS A 10 -24.49 -13.53 -3.47
N LYS A 11 -24.83 -12.63 -4.40
CA LYS A 11 -24.56 -12.82 -5.83
C LYS A 11 -23.06 -12.93 -6.12
N ALA A 12 -22.22 -12.13 -5.45
CA ALA A 12 -20.76 -12.24 -5.60
C ALA A 12 -20.23 -13.58 -5.05
N LEU A 13 -20.79 -14.07 -3.95
CA LEU A 13 -20.45 -15.37 -3.37
C LEU A 13 -20.80 -16.56 -4.29
N GLU A 14 -21.92 -16.50 -4.99
CA GLU A 14 -22.35 -17.53 -5.95
C GLU A 14 -21.42 -17.63 -7.18
N MET A 15 -20.69 -16.56 -7.48
CA MET A 15 -19.73 -16.53 -8.60
C MET A 15 -18.36 -17.12 -8.27
N VAL A 16 -18.09 -17.38 -7.00
CA VAL A 16 -16.80 -17.90 -6.52
C VAL A 16 -16.95 -19.36 -6.08
N GLU A 17 -16.13 -20.25 -6.63
CA GLU A 17 -16.09 -21.65 -6.24
C GLU A 17 -15.27 -21.82 -4.95
N PRO A 18 -15.86 -22.30 -3.86
CA PRO A 18 -15.12 -22.51 -2.61
C PRO A 18 -13.96 -23.51 -2.78
N GLY A 19 -12.78 -23.12 -2.30
CA GLY A 19 -11.59 -23.97 -2.34
C GLY A 19 -10.83 -24.01 -3.66
N LYS A 20 -11.29 -23.29 -4.69
CA LYS A 20 -10.56 -23.16 -5.95
C LYS A 20 -9.47 -22.09 -5.82
N SER A 21 -8.30 -22.42 -6.35
CA SER A 21 -7.22 -21.43 -6.55
C SER A 21 -7.29 -20.86 -7.95
N TYR A 22 -7.17 -19.54 -8.06
CA TYR A 22 -7.25 -18.81 -9.32
C TYR A 22 -5.85 -18.31 -9.72
N SER A 23 -5.60 -18.18 -11.01
CA SER A 23 -4.46 -17.39 -11.49
C SER A 23 -4.71 -15.90 -11.22
N VAL A 24 -3.65 -15.09 -11.23
CA VAL A 24 -3.78 -13.64 -10.97
C VAL A 24 -4.71 -12.97 -11.99
N VAL A 25 -4.63 -13.39 -13.25
CA VAL A 25 -5.46 -12.85 -14.34
C VAL A 25 -6.94 -13.26 -14.15
N GLU A 26 -7.21 -14.54 -13.90
CA GLU A 26 -8.57 -15.03 -13.65
C GLU A 26 -9.21 -14.35 -12.43
N ALA A 27 -8.43 -14.14 -11.35
CA ALA A 27 -8.90 -13.43 -10.18
C ALA A 27 -9.24 -11.97 -10.48
N ALA A 28 -8.43 -11.27 -11.28
CA ALA A 28 -8.69 -9.90 -11.70
C ALA A 28 -9.93 -9.78 -12.59
N GLU A 29 -10.12 -10.71 -13.54
CA GLU A 29 -11.34 -10.78 -14.35
C GLU A 29 -12.60 -11.06 -13.50
N LEU A 30 -12.49 -11.96 -12.53
CA LEU A 30 -13.59 -12.29 -11.63
C LEU A 30 -14.01 -11.08 -10.79
N LEU A 31 -13.05 -10.29 -10.27
CA LEU A 31 -13.32 -9.06 -9.55
C LEU A 31 -14.07 -8.04 -10.42
N GLY A 32 -13.71 -7.94 -11.70
CA GLY A 32 -14.39 -7.07 -12.66
C GLY A 32 -15.86 -7.45 -12.92
N LYS A 33 -16.20 -8.75 -12.78
CA LYS A 33 -17.54 -9.31 -12.99
C LYS A 33 -18.45 -9.17 -11.76
N PHE A 34 -17.91 -8.89 -10.58
CA PHE A 34 -18.72 -8.75 -9.36
C PHE A 34 -19.68 -7.57 -9.44
N PRO A 35 -20.85 -7.66 -8.79
CA PRO A 35 -21.78 -6.54 -8.69
C PRO A 35 -21.12 -5.33 -8.02
N LYS A 36 -20.94 -4.24 -8.76
CA LYS A 36 -20.22 -3.04 -8.32
C LYS A 36 -20.94 -2.31 -7.20
N ALA A 37 -20.17 -1.68 -6.32
CA ALA A 37 -20.68 -0.70 -5.35
C ALA A 37 -20.98 0.65 -6.03
N LYS A 38 -21.54 1.60 -5.27
CA LYS A 38 -21.81 2.96 -5.78
C LYS A 38 -20.56 3.85 -5.89
N PHE A 39 -19.41 3.35 -5.52
CA PHE A 39 -18.11 4.04 -5.55
C PHE A 39 -17.07 3.14 -6.23
N ASP A 40 -15.97 3.73 -6.68
CA ASP A 40 -14.87 2.98 -7.27
C ASP A 40 -14.07 2.27 -6.16
N GLU A 41 -14.27 0.94 -6.10
CA GLU A 41 -13.69 0.10 -5.07
C GLU A 41 -12.17 -0.02 -5.26
N SER A 42 -11.42 -0.05 -4.17
CA SER A 42 -9.99 -0.36 -4.19
C SER A 42 -9.79 -1.87 -4.30
N VAL A 43 -8.80 -2.28 -5.08
CA VAL A 43 -8.36 -3.67 -5.18
C VAL A 43 -7.10 -3.82 -4.34
N GLU A 44 -7.11 -4.77 -3.42
CA GLU A 44 -6.01 -5.05 -2.50
C GLU A 44 -5.54 -6.49 -2.65
N ILE A 45 -4.24 -6.67 -2.50
CA ILE A 45 -3.63 -7.99 -2.40
C ILE A 45 -3.14 -8.21 -0.96
N ALA A 46 -3.57 -9.30 -0.36
CA ALA A 46 -3.22 -9.66 1.00
C ALA A 46 -2.40 -10.95 1.01
N PHE A 47 -1.30 -10.94 1.76
CA PHE A 47 -0.42 -12.09 1.94
C PHE A 47 -0.45 -12.54 3.38
N LYS A 48 -0.58 -13.83 3.61
CA LYS A 48 -0.31 -14.45 4.89
C LYS A 48 1.10 -15.04 4.85
N MET A 49 1.94 -14.57 5.78
CA MET A 49 3.35 -14.93 5.83
C MET A 49 3.60 -15.97 6.94
N THR A 50 4.65 -16.78 6.79
CA THR A 50 5.07 -17.77 7.80
C THR A 50 6.21 -17.26 8.69
N ILE A 51 6.39 -15.96 8.76
CA ILE A 51 7.44 -15.29 9.54
C ILE A 51 6.90 -14.77 10.87
N ASP A 52 7.79 -14.65 11.87
CA ASP A 52 7.43 -14.13 13.19
C ASP A 52 7.60 -12.60 13.25
N PRO A 53 6.49 -11.83 13.34
CA PRO A 53 6.55 -10.36 13.36
C PRO A 53 7.19 -9.78 14.65
N ARG A 54 7.44 -10.60 15.66
CA ARG A 54 8.09 -10.19 16.92
C ARG A 54 9.61 -10.12 16.76
N LYS A 55 10.17 -10.81 15.78
CA LYS A 55 11.59 -10.83 15.51
C LYS A 55 11.97 -9.70 14.57
N THR A 56 12.86 -8.83 15.01
CA THR A 56 13.29 -7.64 14.27
C THR A 56 13.99 -7.99 12.95
N ASP A 57 14.69 -9.12 12.89
CA ASP A 57 15.37 -9.66 11.71
C ASP A 57 14.44 -10.25 10.65
N GLN A 58 13.17 -10.53 11.04
CA GLN A 58 12.13 -11.03 10.16
C GLN A 58 11.10 -9.95 9.79
N MET A 59 11.25 -8.74 10.32
CA MET A 59 10.32 -7.65 10.03
C MET A 59 10.54 -7.09 8.62
N ILE A 60 9.50 -7.17 7.79
CA ILE A 60 9.51 -6.70 6.41
C ILE A 60 8.78 -5.37 6.32
N ARG A 61 9.44 -4.42 5.68
CA ARG A 61 8.87 -3.13 5.30
C ARG A 61 9.59 -2.65 4.04
N GLY A 62 8.84 -2.18 3.07
CA GLY A 62 9.40 -1.66 1.83
C GLY A 62 8.39 -0.87 1.04
N THR A 63 8.73 -0.60 -0.20
CA THR A 63 7.86 0.11 -1.15
C THR A 63 7.88 -0.60 -2.48
N VAL A 64 6.73 -0.62 -3.15
CA VAL A 64 6.57 -1.11 -4.51
C VAL A 64 6.18 0.05 -5.40
N ARG A 65 6.72 0.11 -6.59
CA ARG A 65 6.30 1.03 -7.63
C ARG A 65 5.38 0.29 -8.59
N LEU A 66 4.13 0.71 -8.63
CA LEU A 66 3.13 0.09 -9.50
C LEU A 66 3.25 0.62 -10.92
N PRO A 67 3.37 -0.23 -11.94
CA PRO A 67 3.51 0.20 -13.33
C PRO A 67 2.29 1.00 -13.82
N ASN A 68 1.08 0.60 -13.40
CA ASN A 68 -0.16 1.27 -13.78
C ASN A 68 -0.67 2.27 -12.73
N GLY A 69 0.19 2.61 -11.74
CA GLY A 69 -0.19 3.49 -10.62
C GLY A 69 -1.17 2.85 -9.64
N SER A 70 -1.57 3.60 -8.63
CA SER A 70 -2.52 3.15 -7.59
C SER A 70 -3.99 3.51 -7.89
N GLY A 71 -4.24 4.39 -8.87
CA GLY A 71 -5.56 4.94 -9.18
C GLY A 71 -6.10 5.88 -8.10
N LYS A 72 -5.26 6.27 -7.13
CA LYS A 72 -5.61 7.24 -6.09
C LYS A 72 -4.79 8.52 -6.30
N GLU A 73 -5.46 9.67 -6.28
CA GLU A 73 -4.77 10.95 -6.18
C GLU A 73 -4.18 11.07 -4.77
N VAL A 74 -2.85 11.10 -4.70
CA VAL A 74 -2.11 11.13 -3.43
C VAL A 74 -1.71 12.57 -3.12
N LYS A 75 -2.20 13.12 -2.00
CA LYS A 75 -1.79 14.42 -1.50
C LYS A 75 -0.47 14.29 -0.74
N VAL A 76 0.55 15.00 -1.21
CA VAL A 76 1.90 14.93 -0.66
C VAL A 76 2.21 16.18 0.16
N LEU A 77 2.62 15.97 1.41
CA LEU A 77 3.19 17.01 2.27
C LEU A 77 4.71 16.86 2.31
N VAL A 78 5.42 17.94 2.04
CA VAL A 78 6.89 17.98 2.11
C VAL A 78 7.34 18.88 3.26
N PHE A 79 8.01 18.28 4.23
CA PHE A 79 8.69 19.01 5.30
C PHE A 79 10.10 19.38 4.84
N ALA A 80 10.26 20.57 4.38
CA ALA A 80 11.55 21.15 4.00
C ALA A 80 11.63 22.59 4.52
N LYS A 81 12.82 23.00 4.98
CA LYS A 81 13.11 24.39 5.24
C LYS A 81 13.10 25.17 3.93
N ASP A 82 12.86 26.45 3.99
CA ASP A 82 12.91 27.30 2.80
C ASP A 82 14.26 27.18 2.09
N GLY A 83 14.20 26.88 0.78
CA GLY A 83 15.39 26.65 -0.03
C GLY A 83 15.12 25.85 -1.30
N GLU A 84 16.17 25.34 -1.91
CA GLU A 84 16.12 24.55 -3.15
C GLU A 84 15.19 23.33 -3.04
N ALA A 85 15.26 22.60 -1.93
CA ALA A 85 14.44 21.41 -1.69
C ALA A 85 12.94 21.74 -1.65
N ALA A 86 12.54 22.87 -1.06
CA ALA A 86 11.15 23.31 -1.02
C ALA A 86 10.65 23.73 -2.40
N ASN A 87 11.45 24.46 -3.18
CA ASN A 87 11.11 24.87 -4.53
C ASN A 87 11.01 23.68 -5.48
N ALA A 88 11.97 22.79 -5.43
CA ALA A 88 11.98 21.55 -6.21
C ALA A 88 10.75 20.66 -5.91
N ALA A 89 10.30 20.62 -4.65
CA ALA A 89 9.08 19.90 -4.26
C ALA A 89 7.81 20.55 -4.83
N LYS A 90 7.73 21.89 -4.84
CA LYS A 90 6.61 22.64 -5.46
C LYS A 90 6.55 22.41 -6.97
N GLU A 91 7.69 22.48 -7.66
CA GLU A 91 7.78 22.20 -9.10
C GLU A 91 7.42 20.74 -9.44
N ALA A 92 7.76 19.80 -8.58
CA ALA A 92 7.36 18.39 -8.71
C ALA A 92 5.86 18.16 -8.43
N GLY A 93 5.13 19.19 -7.99
CA GLY A 93 3.69 19.17 -7.80
C GLY A 93 3.25 18.74 -6.40
N ALA A 94 4.06 18.88 -5.36
CA ALA A 94 3.60 18.66 -3.98
C ALA A 94 2.51 19.68 -3.62
N GLU A 95 1.41 19.22 -3.03
CA GLU A 95 0.26 20.06 -2.64
C GLU A 95 0.59 20.95 -1.43
N PHE A 96 1.39 20.42 -0.52
CA PHE A 96 1.75 21.10 0.71
C PHE A 96 3.28 21.08 0.86
N VAL A 97 3.89 22.25 0.94
CA VAL A 97 5.34 22.39 1.13
C VAL A 97 5.60 23.46 2.17
N GLY A 98 6.35 23.13 3.22
CA GLY A 98 6.71 24.06 4.28
C GLY A 98 7.30 23.35 5.49
N PHE A 99 7.61 24.09 6.53
CA PHE A 99 8.25 23.53 7.72
C PHE A 99 7.45 23.84 8.99
N GLU A 100 7.64 24.98 9.63
CA GLU A 100 7.05 25.29 10.96
C GLU A 100 5.53 25.30 10.93
N GLU A 101 4.93 25.94 9.93
CA GLU A 101 3.48 26.04 9.78
C GLU A 101 2.80 24.65 9.78
N TYR A 102 3.40 23.69 9.06
CA TYR A 102 2.82 22.34 8.98
C TYR A 102 3.12 21.51 10.21
N ILE A 103 4.22 21.78 10.92
CA ILE A 103 4.48 21.16 12.22
C ILE A 103 3.40 21.57 13.21
N GLU A 104 3.04 22.86 13.29
CA GLU A 104 1.98 23.36 14.16
C GLU A 104 0.60 22.82 13.76
N LYS A 105 0.27 22.84 12.46
CA LYS A 105 -0.99 22.27 11.96
C LYS A 105 -1.13 20.78 12.27
N VAL A 106 -0.08 19.99 12.07
CA VAL A 106 -0.10 18.56 12.38
C VAL A 106 -0.16 18.33 13.90
N THR A 107 0.52 19.14 14.71
CA THR A 107 0.44 19.08 16.18
C THR A 107 -0.99 19.34 16.66
N SER A 108 -1.71 20.25 16.02
CA SER A 108 -3.13 20.52 16.29
C SER A 108 -4.09 19.42 15.77
N GLY A 109 -3.55 18.36 15.11
CA GLY A 109 -4.31 17.21 14.66
C GLY A 109 -4.69 17.22 13.17
N TRP A 110 -4.24 18.20 12.38
CA TRP A 110 -4.48 18.22 10.95
C TRP A 110 -3.69 17.11 10.22
N THR A 111 -4.37 16.35 9.39
CA THR A 111 -3.81 15.23 8.61
C THR A 111 -4.43 15.17 7.21
N GLY A 112 -4.54 16.33 6.55
CA GLY A 112 -5.16 16.44 5.21
C GLY A 112 -4.27 15.97 4.06
N PHE A 113 -3.29 15.11 4.30
CA PHE A 113 -2.36 14.54 3.34
C PHE A 113 -2.30 13.02 3.46
N ASP A 114 -1.84 12.36 2.42
CA ASP A 114 -1.73 10.90 2.35
C ASP A 114 -0.29 10.40 2.56
N VAL A 115 0.70 11.17 2.12
CA VAL A 115 2.12 10.84 2.27
C VAL A 115 2.90 12.06 2.73
N ALA A 116 3.81 11.87 3.68
CA ALA A 116 4.75 12.87 4.12
C ALA A 116 6.16 12.53 3.65
N VAL A 117 6.82 13.51 3.03
CA VAL A 117 8.24 13.49 2.67
C VAL A 117 8.98 14.49 3.54
N ALA A 118 10.18 14.19 3.98
CA ALA A 118 10.98 15.10 4.79
C ALA A 118 12.44 15.11 4.35
N THR A 119 13.08 16.25 4.46
CA THR A 119 14.55 16.31 4.36
C THR A 119 15.18 15.75 5.65
N PRO A 120 16.40 15.19 5.60
CA PRO A 120 17.08 14.69 6.79
C PRO A 120 17.20 15.74 7.90
N GLU A 121 17.40 17.00 7.54
CA GLU A 121 17.46 18.14 8.48
C GLU A 121 16.13 18.40 9.17
N ALA A 122 15.01 18.33 8.41
CA ALA A 122 13.67 18.52 8.94
C ALA A 122 13.25 17.39 9.90
N MET A 123 13.83 16.20 9.74
CA MET A 123 13.47 15.01 10.55
C MET A 123 13.67 15.21 12.05
N ALA A 124 14.58 16.07 12.49
CA ALA A 124 14.78 16.34 13.90
C ALA A 124 13.50 16.89 14.58
N GLU A 125 12.82 17.80 13.90
CA GLU A 125 11.56 18.39 14.36
C GLU A 125 10.34 17.49 14.06
N VAL A 126 10.30 16.88 12.88
CA VAL A 126 9.21 15.98 12.46
C VAL A 126 9.08 14.77 13.40
N ARG A 127 10.17 14.32 14.04
CA ARG A 127 10.13 13.27 15.08
C ARG A 127 9.21 13.61 16.24
N LYS A 128 9.06 14.88 16.59
CA LYS A 128 8.16 15.34 17.66
C LYS A 128 6.70 15.03 17.31
N LEU A 129 6.37 14.96 16.02
CA LEU A 129 5.03 14.61 15.51
C LEU A 129 4.73 13.09 15.53
N GLY A 130 5.67 12.27 16.00
CA GLY A 130 5.53 10.81 16.02
C GLY A 130 4.30 10.30 16.76
N ARG A 131 3.80 11.03 17.76
CA ARG A 131 2.56 10.68 18.46
C ARG A 131 1.30 10.83 17.60
N VAL A 132 1.30 11.76 16.65
CA VAL A 132 0.18 12.04 15.74
C VAL A 132 0.30 11.22 14.46
N LEU A 133 1.47 11.24 13.82
CA LEU A 133 1.71 10.60 12.53
C LEU A 133 1.98 9.10 12.63
N GLY A 134 2.61 8.64 13.73
CA GLY A 134 2.99 7.24 13.93
C GLY A 134 1.82 6.25 13.86
N PRO A 135 0.75 6.43 14.67
CA PRO A 135 -0.41 5.53 14.64
C PRO A 135 -1.13 5.50 13.28
N ARG A 136 -1.05 6.59 12.52
CA ARG A 136 -1.67 6.70 11.20
C ARG A 136 -0.81 6.20 10.04
N GLY A 137 0.45 5.81 10.32
CA GLY A 137 1.40 5.36 9.30
C GLY A 137 1.93 6.47 8.38
N LEU A 138 1.71 7.74 8.72
CA LEU A 138 2.10 8.91 7.92
C LEU A 138 3.51 9.44 8.23
N MET A 139 4.23 8.78 9.13
CA MET A 139 5.57 9.20 9.56
C MET A 139 6.61 8.94 8.47
N PRO A 140 7.37 9.95 8.00
CA PRO A 140 8.46 9.75 7.05
C PRO A 140 9.49 8.75 7.58
N ASN A 141 10.01 7.89 6.69
CA ASN A 141 10.97 6.87 7.07
C ASN A 141 12.06 6.72 5.99
N PRO A 142 13.37 6.66 6.37
CA PRO A 142 14.46 6.41 5.43
C PRO A 142 14.32 5.10 4.67
N LYS A 143 13.81 4.04 5.32
CA LYS A 143 13.64 2.71 4.69
C LYS A 143 12.63 2.71 3.55
N THR A 144 11.66 3.63 3.58
CA THR A 144 10.67 3.80 2.51
C THR A 144 11.06 4.92 1.53
N GLY A 145 12.25 5.52 1.70
CA GLY A 145 12.76 6.59 0.85
C GLY A 145 11.92 7.88 0.89
N THR A 146 11.13 8.06 1.96
CA THR A 146 10.38 9.30 2.21
C THR A 146 11.20 10.32 3.02
N VAL A 147 12.43 9.95 3.42
CA VAL A 147 13.42 10.89 3.97
C VAL A 147 14.57 10.96 2.98
N THR A 148 14.68 12.07 2.26
CA THR A 148 15.67 12.28 1.20
C THR A 148 15.91 13.78 0.98
N ASP A 149 17.10 14.11 0.50
CA ASP A 149 17.43 15.47 0.06
C ASP A 149 16.81 15.79 -1.31
N ASP A 150 16.65 14.76 -2.18
CA ASP A 150 15.98 14.88 -3.47
C ASP A 150 14.45 14.78 -3.32
N THR A 151 13.85 15.86 -2.85
CA THR A 151 12.40 15.97 -2.62
C THR A 151 11.61 15.87 -3.92
N ALA A 152 12.13 16.40 -5.03
CA ALA A 152 11.45 16.37 -6.33
C ALA A 152 11.27 14.93 -6.83
N LYS A 153 12.31 14.12 -6.75
CA LYS A 153 12.25 12.71 -7.14
C LYS A 153 11.28 11.93 -6.26
N ALA A 154 11.35 12.13 -4.94
CA ALA A 154 10.44 11.46 -4.00
C ALA A 154 8.97 11.80 -4.29
N VAL A 155 8.63 13.06 -4.52
CA VAL A 155 7.26 13.50 -4.87
C VAL A 155 6.80 12.86 -6.18
N LYS A 156 7.64 12.87 -7.22
CA LYS A 156 7.32 12.24 -8.52
C LYS A 156 7.08 10.73 -8.37
N GLU A 157 7.90 10.02 -7.59
CA GLU A 157 7.74 8.58 -7.36
C GLU A 157 6.45 8.26 -6.59
N VAL A 158 6.12 9.05 -5.57
CA VAL A 158 4.86 8.89 -4.81
C VAL A 158 3.65 9.12 -5.72
N LYS A 159 3.66 10.15 -6.55
CA LYS A 159 2.59 10.44 -7.53
C LYS A 159 2.51 9.41 -8.65
N ALA A 160 3.64 8.81 -9.03
CA ALA A 160 3.68 7.73 -10.02
C ALA A 160 3.13 6.39 -9.50
N GLY A 161 2.62 6.34 -8.27
CA GLY A 161 1.99 5.12 -7.72
C GLY A 161 2.92 4.26 -6.87
N ARG A 162 3.86 4.88 -6.16
CA ARG A 162 4.65 4.19 -5.14
C ARG A 162 3.79 3.88 -3.93
N VAL A 163 3.66 2.59 -3.59
CA VAL A 163 2.88 2.11 -2.45
C VAL A 163 3.81 1.49 -1.41
N GLU A 164 3.56 1.79 -0.15
CA GLU A 164 4.30 1.19 0.97
C GLU A 164 3.63 -0.12 1.42
N TYR A 165 4.46 -1.10 1.77
CA TYR A 165 4.00 -2.32 2.44
C TYR A 165 4.74 -2.55 3.74
N LYS A 166 4.03 -3.12 4.71
CA LYS A 166 4.56 -3.40 6.04
C LYS A 166 3.92 -4.68 6.58
N LEU A 167 4.74 -5.51 7.22
CA LEU A 167 4.26 -6.66 7.98
C LEU A 167 3.47 -6.19 9.21
N ASP A 168 2.27 -6.72 9.41
CA ASP A 168 1.45 -6.47 10.59
C ASP A 168 1.81 -7.42 11.75
N LYS A 169 1.16 -7.24 12.90
CA LYS A 169 1.35 -8.10 14.09
C LYS A 169 0.82 -9.53 13.91
N GLY A 170 -0.04 -9.75 12.93
CA GLY A 170 -0.60 -11.04 12.56
C GLY A 170 0.17 -11.78 11.48
N ALA A 171 1.37 -11.28 11.13
CA ALA A 171 2.18 -11.78 10.02
C ALA A 171 1.48 -11.69 8.65
N ASN A 172 0.67 -10.64 8.43
CA ASN A 172 0.06 -10.35 7.14
C ASN A 172 0.68 -9.09 6.53
N ILE A 173 0.67 -9.04 5.21
CA ILE A 173 1.02 -7.86 4.42
C ILE A 173 -0.16 -7.53 3.52
N GLN A 174 -0.64 -6.30 3.57
CA GLN A 174 -1.74 -5.81 2.73
C GLN A 174 -1.22 -4.66 1.88
N VAL A 175 -1.47 -4.73 0.57
CA VAL A 175 -0.96 -3.76 -0.41
C VAL A 175 -2.07 -3.41 -1.38
N LEU A 176 -2.23 -2.12 -1.67
CA LEU A 176 -3.13 -1.64 -2.70
C LEU A 176 -2.58 -2.02 -4.08
N ALA A 177 -3.36 -2.75 -4.88
CA ALA A 177 -3.00 -3.14 -6.24
C ALA A 177 -3.61 -2.23 -7.31
N GLY A 178 -4.68 -1.48 -6.98
CA GLY A 178 -5.34 -0.56 -7.91
C GLY A 178 -6.80 -0.30 -7.58
N LYS A 179 -7.59 0.00 -8.60
CA LYS A 179 -9.02 0.26 -8.53
C LYS A 179 -9.79 -0.73 -9.41
N VAL A 180 -11.06 -0.96 -9.08
CA VAL A 180 -11.96 -1.81 -9.90
C VAL A 180 -12.25 -1.18 -11.27
N SER A 181 -12.02 0.12 -11.43
CA SER A 181 -12.07 0.81 -12.72
C SER A 181 -10.94 0.44 -13.69
N PHE A 182 -9.85 -0.15 -13.20
CA PHE A 182 -8.73 -0.62 -14.03
C PHE A 182 -9.15 -1.85 -14.84
N THR A 183 -8.44 -2.08 -15.94
CA THR A 183 -8.60 -3.33 -16.70
C THR A 183 -8.03 -4.53 -15.92
N ALA A 184 -8.51 -5.72 -16.23
CA ALA A 184 -8.03 -6.94 -15.58
C ALA A 184 -6.51 -7.13 -15.77
N ASP A 185 -6.00 -6.78 -16.95
CA ASP A 185 -4.56 -6.85 -17.25
C ASP A 185 -3.74 -5.88 -16.40
N GLN A 186 -4.22 -4.64 -16.22
CA GLN A 186 -3.55 -3.65 -15.37
C GLN A 186 -3.50 -4.08 -13.89
N ILE A 187 -4.60 -4.66 -13.39
CA ILE A 187 -4.64 -5.20 -12.03
C ILE A 187 -3.69 -6.40 -11.90
N ALA A 188 -3.67 -7.28 -12.90
CA ALA A 188 -2.81 -8.46 -12.90
C ALA A 188 -1.31 -8.08 -12.97
N GLU A 189 -0.95 -7.09 -13.78
CA GLU A 189 0.42 -6.59 -13.87
C GLU A 189 0.89 -5.95 -12.55
N ASN A 190 0.05 -5.09 -11.96
CA ASN A 190 0.32 -4.52 -10.65
C ASN A 190 0.47 -5.61 -9.57
N ALA A 191 -0.45 -6.57 -9.54
CA ALA A 191 -0.43 -7.67 -8.57
C ALA A 191 0.83 -8.55 -8.72
N ASN A 192 1.23 -8.89 -9.94
CA ASN A 192 2.46 -9.63 -10.21
C ASN A 192 3.70 -8.86 -9.74
N THR A 193 3.76 -7.55 -10.01
CA THR A 193 4.85 -6.69 -9.53
C THR A 193 4.95 -6.69 -8.01
N ILE A 194 3.80 -6.63 -7.30
CA ILE A 194 3.76 -6.71 -5.83
C ILE A 194 4.26 -8.08 -5.35
N ILE A 195 3.80 -9.17 -5.96
CA ILE A 195 4.20 -10.55 -5.62
C ILE A 195 5.72 -10.69 -5.76
N ASP A 196 6.28 -10.26 -6.89
CA ASP A 196 7.71 -10.36 -7.16
C ASP A 196 8.56 -9.55 -6.15
N GLU A 197 8.13 -8.34 -5.81
CA GLU A 197 8.83 -7.52 -4.82
C GLU A 197 8.76 -8.13 -3.41
N ILE A 198 7.63 -8.71 -3.01
CA ILE A 198 7.52 -9.39 -1.71
C ILE A 198 8.38 -10.65 -1.68
N ILE A 199 8.46 -11.41 -2.77
CA ILE A 199 9.34 -12.57 -2.88
C ILE A 199 10.81 -12.16 -2.77
N LYS A 200 11.23 -11.08 -3.45
CA LYS A 200 12.60 -10.52 -3.36
C LYS A 200 12.94 -10.02 -1.96
N ALA A 201 11.94 -9.48 -1.24
CA ALA A 201 12.11 -8.97 0.12
C ALA A 201 12.24 -10.07 1.19
N LYS A 202 12.30 -11.36 0.82
CA LYS A 202 12.44 -12.48 1.76
C LYS A 202 13.71 -12.32 2.61
N PRO A 203 13.58 -12.22 3.96
CA PRO A 203 14.73 -12.18 4.84
C PRO A 203 15.51 -13.51 4.82
N SER A 204 16.83 -13.44 4.95
CA SER A 204 17.68 -14.63 5.05
C SER A 204 17.35 -15.51 6.27
N ALA A 205 16.81 -14.90 7.33
CA ALA A 205 16.35 -15.59 8.54
C ALA A 205 15.02 -16.37 8.33
N ALA A 206 14.27 -16.14 7.24
CA ALA A 206 13.04 -16.85 6.94
C ALA A 206 13.34 -18.20 6.26
N LYS A 207 13.27 -19.28 7.03
CA LYS A 207 13.47 -20.66 6.53
C LYS A 207 12.13 -21.26 6.10
N GLY A 208 12.15 -22.10 5.06
CA GLY A 208 10.98 -22.83 4.58
C GLY A 208 10.02 -21.99 3.71
N ARG A 209 8.73 -22.35 3.76
CA ARG A 209 7.67 -21.68 3.00
C ARG A 209 7.51 -20.24 3.51
N TYR A 210 7.63 -19.27 2.63
CA TYR A 210 7.64 -17.85 2.99
C TYR A 210 6.24 -17.23 2.96
N ILE A 211 5.50 -17.50 1.91
CA ILE A 211 4.10 -17.07 1.74
C ILE A 211 3.21 -18.29 1.96
N GLU A 212 2.34 -18.23 2.95
CA GLU A 212 1.37 -19.29 3.23
C GLU A 212 0.18 -19.19 2.28
N ASN A 213 -0.33 -17.96 2.11
CA ASN A 213 -1.50 -17.69 1.30
C ASN A 213 -1.42 -16.29 0.67
N CYS A 214 -2.05 -16.13 -0.49
CA CYS A 214 -2.19 -14.86 -1.18
C CYS A 214 -3.63 -14.72 -1.68
N VAL A 215 -4.24 -13.57 -1.42
CA VAL A 215 -5.64 -13.30 -1.76
C VAL A 215 -5.76 -11.94 -2.43
N LEU A 216 -6.48 -11.88 -3.54
CA LEU A 216 -6.86 -10.65 -4.21
C LEU A 216 -8.33 -10.34 -3.89
N SER A 217 -8.63 -9.12 -3.45
CA SER A 217 -9.98 -8.72 -3.06
C SER A 217 -10.27 -7.26 -3.40
N SER A 218 -11.54 -6.93 -3.60
CA SER A 218 -11.98 -5.52 -3.64
C SER A 218 -12.61 -5.13 -2.29
N THR A 219 -12.76 -3.81 -2.07
CA THR A 219 -13.25 -3.25 -0.79
C THR A 219 -14.51 -3.93 -0.27
N MET A 220 -15.42 -4.35 -1.16
CA MET A 220 -16.72 -4.90 -0.80
C MET A 220 -16.96 -6.31 -1.36
N SER A 221 -15.93 -6.97 -1.90
CA SER A 221 -16.02 -8.37 -2.38
C SER A 221 -15.92 -9.37 -1.24
N PRO A 222 -16.33 -10.63 -1.45
CA PRO A 222 -16.00 -11.72 -0.55
C PRO A 222 -14.48 -11.95 -0.53
N VAL A 223 -13.85 -11.82 0.63
CA VAL A 223 -12.39 -11.95 0.80
C VAL A 223 -11.94 -13.41 0.86
N SER A 224 -12.82 -14.32 1.23
CA SER A 224 -12.45 -15.69 1.65
C SER A 224 -12.08 -16.64 0.53
N TYR A 225 -12.13 -16.26 -0.75
CA TYR A 225 -12.19 -17.28 -1.81
C TYR A 225 -11.31 -17.01 -3.04
N THR A 226 -10.64 -15.89 -3.13
CA THR A 226 -9.71 -15.62 -4.23
C THR A 226 -8.27 -15.98 -3.83
N HIS A 227 -8.04 -17.26 -3.50
CA HIS A 227 -6.69 -17.76 -3.28
C HIS A 227 -5.94 -17.76 -4.60
N LEU A 228 -4.78 -17.08 -4.64
CA LEU A 228 -3.94 -17.04 -5.81
C LEU A 228 -2.97 -18.22 -5.83
N THR A 229 -2.81 -18.83 -7.00
CA THR A 229 -1.69 -19.75 -7.26
C THR A 229 -0.42 -18.92 -7.39
N LEU A 230 0.44 -19.02 -6.38
CA LEU A 230 1.75 -18.35 -6.43
C LEU A 230 2.72 -19.16 -7.29
N PRO A 231 3.58 -18.49 -8.09
CA PRO A 231 4.64 -19.18 -8.79
C PRO A 231 5.55 -19.86 -7.76
N THR A 232 5.58 -21.17 -7.78
CA THR A 232 6.52 -21.99 -7.01
C THR A 232 7.90 -21.82 -7.65
N LYS A 233 8.65 -20.81 -7.25
CA LYS A 233 10.09 -20.88 -7.42
C LYS A 233 10.64 -21.79 -6.32
N ALA A 234 11.10 -22.97 -6.76
CA ALA A 234 11.86 -23.90 -5.95
C ALA A 234 13.11 -23.22 -5.38
#